data_9f78ac7e61f1653583b2dd7e1a979206
#
_entry.id   9f78ac7e61f1653583b2dd7e1a979206
#
_cell.length_a   1.000
_cell.length_b   1.000
_cell.length_c   1.000
_cell.angle_alpha   90.00
_cell.angle_beta   90.00
_cell.angle_gamma   90.00
#
_symmetry.space_group_name_H-M   'P 1'
#
loop_
_entity.id
_entity.type
_entity.pdbx_description
1 polymer ?
#
loop_
_entity_poly.entity_id
_entity_poly.type
_entity_poly.pdbx_seq_one_letter_code
_entity_poly.pdbx_strand_id
1 'polypeptide(L)'
;MTRPLGPPPKKDPQKRTRVPTMPPPARSRAALGLAAAAAEGRFMLQRCGDCGAVQYPPRDACRACLSTDLAWEDVSPLGQLIAETTVRTSTNIYFRERAPWRVGTVLLDIGPSVICHVHGDVAAQGRVRLINRLDKAGQGVLFALPTDTTPNMEDDPHMREMTCDPKFRRVLITNARSDTTPALARALADAGAAAIFVGEAEGWRPYPGRAALQAMDGVEILPLDVTDTVSVTELAGEIGGKTDILINNARFVRPGGVFDRGDVVFARDEMEVNYFGLMRLAQAFGPAMRDRGADGDNSAAAWVNILSVHAWSNLPAFGAFSASSAAALSLAQNLRAALWPGGVRVMNVFTGPTDDAWHQPLPPPKVQPAALARAVVSGLKDGLEDVFVGDVAKDLIERWRAGPKVLEREMIDAGGAP
;
A
#
# COMPACT_ATOMS: atom_id res chain seq x y z
N MET A 1 -13.94 -3.12 25.10
CA MET A 1 -12.60 -2.65 24.67
C MET A 1 -11.86 -3.80 24.02
N THR A 2 -11.27 -3.52 22.87
CA THR A 2 -10.48 -4.47 22.08
C THR A 2 -9.29 -4.99 22.90
N ARG A 3 -9.08 -6.29 22.88
CA ARG A 3 -7.95 -6.91 23.58
C ARG A 3 -6.70 -6.83 22.69
N PRO A 4 -5.49 -6.68 23.30
CA PRO A 4 -4.27 -6.71 22.50
C PRO A 4 -4.14 -8.05 21.77
N LEU A 5 -3.74 -8.00 20.52
CA LEU A 5 -3.48 -9.19 19.72
C LEU A 5 -2.24 -9.90 20.26
N GLY A 6 -2.36 -11.20 20.50
CA GLY A 6 -1.22 -12.06 20.81
C GLY A 6 -0.49 -12.54 19.54
N PRO A 7 0.74 -13.08 19.67
CA PRO A 7 1.45 -13.66 18.55
C PRO A 7 0.62 -14.81 17.93
N PRO A 8 0.58 -14.93 16.60
CA PRO A 8 -0.14 -16.00 15.94
C PRO A 8 0.46 -17.37 16.30
N PRO A 9 -0.36 -18.43 16.35
CA PRO A 9 0.14 -19.78 16.58
C PRO A 9 1.12 -20.19 15.46
N LYS A 10 2.12 -20.99 15.80
CA LYS A 10 3.05 -21.52 14.79
C LYS A 10 2.27 -22.34 13.77
N LYS A 11 2.57 -22.14 12.46
CA LYS A 11 1.98 -22.92 11.40
C LYS A 11 2.37 -24.40 11.55
N ASP A 12 1.38 -25.28 11.53
CA ASP A 12 1.60 -26.71 11.44
C ASP A 12 2.09 -27.07 10.01
N PRO A 13 3.31 -27.53 9.83
CA PRO A 13 3.86 -27.84 8.51
C PRO A 13 3.16 -29.02 7.81
N GLN A 14 2.45 -29.87 8.59
CA GLN A 14 1.69 -31.01 8.06
C GLN A 14 0.29 -30.62 7.60
N LYS A 15 -0.19 -29.45 7.98
CA LYS A 15 -1.52 -28.98 7.61
C LYS A 15 -1.51 -28.46 6.17
N ARG A 16 -2.33 -29.09 5.32
CA ARG A 16 -2.48 -28.68 3.92
C ARG A 16 -2.89 -27.22 3.81
N THR A 17 -2.19 -26.45 2.97
CA THR A 17 -2.58 -25.07 2.62
C THR A 17 -3.96 -25.09 1.96
N ARG A 18 -4.87 -24.26 2.43
CA ARG A 18 -6.22 -24.11 1.86
C ARG A 18 -6.19 -23.07 0.75
N VAL A 19 -7.15 -23.16 -0.17
CA VAL A 19 -7.41 -22.06 -1.11
C VAL A 19 -7.92 -20.85 -0.33
N PRO A 20 -7.41 -19.62 -0.61
CA PRO A 20 -7.88 -18.42 0.05
C PRO A 20 -9.39 -18.26 -0.08
N THR A 21 -10.08 -18.02 1.04
CA THR A 21 -11.47 -17.58 1.00
C THR A 21 -11.49 -16.06 0.87
N MET A 22 -12.26 -15.57 -0.10
CA MET A 22 -12.33 -14.15 -0.44
C MET A 22 -13.75 -13.62 -0.23
N PRO A 23 -13.91 -12.35 0.14
CA PRO A 23 -15.21 -11.70 0.10
C PRO A 23 -15.73 -11.64 -1.34
N PRO A 24 -17.05 -11.49 -1.57
CA PRO A 24 -17.59 -11.40 -2.92
C PRO A 24 -16.97 -10.24 -3.71
N PRO A 25 -16.40 -10.50 -4.91
CA PRO A 25 -15.75 -9.44 -5.71
C PRO A 25 -16.76 -8.58 -6.49
N ALA A 26 -17.99 -9.09 -6.69
CA ALA A 26 -18.99 -8.39 -7.48
C ALA A 26 -19.63 -7.24 -6.69
N ARG A 27 -19.47 -6.03 -7.20
CA ARG A 27 -20.13 -4.79 -6.76
C ARG A 27 -20.77 -4.12 -7.97
N SER A 28 -21.65 -3.15 -7.73
CA SER A 28 -22.15 -2.33 -8.83
C SER A 28 -21.02 -1.49 -9.43
N ARG A 29 -21.09 -1.20 -10.73
CA ARG A 29 -20.14 -0.31 -11.40
C ARG A 29 -20.04 1.06 -10.72
N ALA A 30 -21.18 1.58 -10.27
CA ALA A 30 -21.22 2.85 -9.52
C ALA A 30 -20.40 2.82 -8.23
N ALA A 31 -20.16 1.64 -7.63
CA ALA A 31 -19.39 1.51 -6.39
C ALA A 31 -17.86 1.51 -6.61
N LEU A 32 -17.36 1.48 -7.85
CA LEU A 32 -15.92 1.50 -8.14
C LEU A 32 -15.23 2.76 -7.61
N GLY A 33 -15.93 3.91 -7.60
CA GLY A 33 -15.40 5.14 -7.00
C GLY A 33 -15.19 5.02 -5.49
N LEU A 34 -15.99 4.23 -4.78
CA LEU A 34 -15.75 3.95 -3.36
C LEU A 34 -14.47 3.13 -3.15
N ALA A 35 -14.23 2.13 -4.02
CA ALA A 35 -12.98 1.37 -3.98
C ALA A 35 -11.76 2.21 -4.32
N ALA A 36 -11.86 3.10 -5.33
CA ALA A 36 -10.79 4.02 -5.70
C ALA A 36 -10.44 4.98 -4.53
N ALA A 37 -11.45 5.52 -3.85
CA ALA A 37 -11.25 6.36 -2.67
C ALA A 37 -10.59 5.57 -1.51
N ALA A 38 -11.02 4.32 -1.28
CA ALA A 38 -10.45 3.45 -0.26
C ALA A 38 -8.97 3.12 -0.51
N ALA A 39 -8.58 2.94 -1.77
CA ALA A 39 -7.19 2.67 -2.18
C ALA A 39 -6.23 3.81 -1.78
N GLU A 40 -6.73 5.03 -1.66
CA GLU A 40 -6.00 6.22 -1.24
C GLU A 40 -6.29 6.63 0.22
N GLY A 41 -7.12 5.89 0.95
CA GLY A 41 -7.51 6.19 2.33
C GLY A 41 -8.48 7.36 2.49
N ARG A 42 -9.20 7.73 1.42
CA ARG A 42 -10.15 8.84 1.40
C ARG A 42 -11.57 8.38 1.72
N PHE A 43 -12.31 9.21 2.43
CA PHE A 43 -13.73 8.98 2.67
C PHE A 43 -14.56 9.88 1.74
N MET A 44 -14.97 9.30 0.61
CA MET A 44 -15.69 10.01 -0.45
C MET A 44 -17.07 9.40 -0.66
N LEU A 45 -18.07 10.26 -0.89
CA LEU A 45 -19.40 9.87 -1.34
C LEU A 45 -19.78 10.65 -2.60
N GLN A 46 -20.81 10.16 -3.30
CA GLN A 46 -21.34 10.88 -4.46
C GLN A 46 -22.15 12.09 -4.03
N ARG A 47 -21.85 13.26 -4.63
CA ARG A 47 -22.63 14.48 -4.54
C ARG A 47 -23.20 14.83 -5.90
N CYS A 48 -24.47 15.20 -5.94
CA CYS A 48 -25.14 15.66 -7.16
C CYS A 48 -24.80 17.13 -7.45
N GLY A 49 -24.31 17.41 -8.66
CA GLY A 49 -24.02 18.77 -9.11
C GLY A 49 -25.27 19.65 -9.22
N ASP A 50 -26.42 19.08 -9.61
CA ASP A 50 -27.65 19.84 -9.80
C ASP A 50 -28.39 20.19 -8.51
N CYS A 51 -28.51 19.26 -7.55
CA CYS A 51 -29.30 19.50 -6.33
C CYS A 51 -28.49 19.45 -5.03
N GLY A 52 -27.18 19.21 -5.08
CA GLY A 52 -26.28 19.16 -3.94
C GLY A 52 -26.47 17.96 -3.01
N ALA A 53 -27.40 17.05 -3.30
CA ALA A 53 -27.67 15.89 -2.43
C ALA A 53 -26.47 14.92 -2.39
N VAL A 54 -26.07 14.55 -1.18
CA VAL A 54 -25.11 13.46 -0.97
C VAL A 54 -25.86 12.14 -0.86
N GLN A 55 -25.33 11.09 -1.49
CA GLN A 55 -26.03 9.81 -1.54
C GLN A 55 -25.15 8.61 -1.20
N TYR A 56 -25.79 7.59 -0.62
CA TYR A 56 -25.31 6.24 -0.40
C TYR A 56 -26.53 5.27 -0.46
N PRO A 57 -26.38 4.07 -1.02
CA PRO A 57 -25.22 3.54 -1.76
C PRO A 57 -24.98 4.27 -3.08
N PRO A 58 -23.77 4.13 -3.68
CA PRO A 58 -23.47 4.73 -4.98
C PRO A 58 -24.44 4.25 -6.07
N ARG A 59 -24.84 5.17 -6.96
CA ARG A 59 -25.81 4.92 -8.06
C ARG A 59 -25.37 5.69 -9.30
N ASP A 60 -25.96 5.35 -10.45
CA ASP A 60 -25.72 6.03 -11.74
C ASP A 60 -26.56 7.32 -11.89
N ALA A 61 -27.56 7.53 -11.03
CA ALA A 61 -28.37 8.74 -11.01
C ALA A 61 -28.69 9.18 -9.56
N CYS A 62 -28.88 10.47 -9.38
CA CYS A 62 -29.25 11.07 -8.11
C CYS A 62 -30.61 10.56 -7.63
N ARG A 63 -30.67 10.12 -6.39
CA ARG A 63 -31.92 9.64 -5.79
C ARG A 63 -32.98 10.73 -5.56
N ALA A 64 -32.56 12.00 -5.54
CA ALA A 64 -33.45 13.13 -5.25
C ALA A 64 -34.00 13.80 -6.51
N CYS A 65 -33.17 14.01 -7.55
CA CYS A 65 -33.56 14.76 -8.75
C CYS A 65 -33.35 13.99 -10.06
N LEU A 66 -32.86 12.74 -10.00
CA LEU A 66 -32.57 11.87 -11.15
C LEU A 66 -31.46 12.36 -12.08
N SER A 67 -30.74 13.41 -11.73
CA SER A 67 -29.57 13.87 -12.48
C SER A 67 -28.47 12.79 -12.54
N THR A 68 -27.74 12.73 -13.65
CA THR A 68 -26.56 11.89 -13.81
C THR A 68 -25.26 12.63 -13.52
N ASP A 69 -25.31 13.93 -13.19
CA ASP A 69 -24.17 14.71 -12.76
C ASP A 69 -23.84 14.40 -11.30
N LEU A 70 -23.01 13.37 -11.10
CA LEU A 70 -22.59 12.84 -9.81
C LEU A 70 -21.08 12.84 -9.71
N ALA A 71 -20.55 13.70 -8.84
CA ALA A 71 -19.13 13.76 -8.52
C ALA A 71 -18.81 12.98 -7.23
N TRP A 72 -17.61 12.41 -7.16
CA TRP A 72 -17.06 11.86 -5.92
C TRP A 72 -16.34 12.97 -5.16
N GLU A 73 -16.77 13.24 -3.96
CA GLU A 73 -16.22 14.31 -3.11
C GLU A 73 -15.86 13.80 -1.71
N ASP A 74 -14.80 14.37 -1.14
CA ASP A 74 -14.49 14.16 0.27
C ASP A 74 -15.59 14.75 1.15
N VAL A 75 -16.08 13.96 2.07
CA VAL A 75 -17.18 14.37 2.96
C VAL A 75 -16.83 14.09 4.41
N SER A 76 -17.53 14.79 5.33
CA SER A 76 -17.37 14.52 6.77
C SER A 76 -17.70 13.06 7.09
N PRO A 77 -16.79 12.30 7.72
CA PRO A 77 -17.00 10.91 8.08
C PRO A 77 -17.75 10.75 9.43
N LEU A 78 -18.19 11.84 10.06
CA LEU A 78 -18.83 11.80 11.38
C LEU A 78 -20.32 11.47 11.28
N GLY A 79 -20.81 10.71 12.24
CA GLY A 79 -22.21 10.30 12.29
C GLY A 79 -22.60 9.63 13.60
N GLN A 80 -23.84 9.18 13.63
CA GLN A 80 -24.48 8.51 14.76
C GLN A 80 -24.80 7.06 14.37
N LEU A 81 -24.35 6.09 15.15
CA LEU A 81 -24.80 4.69 15.01
C LEU A 81 -26.26 4.61 15.46
N ILE A 82 -27.19 4.38 14.52
CA ILE A 82 -28.63 4.37 14.78
C ILE A 82 -29.21 2.96 14.94
N ALA A 83 -28.54 1.96 14.36
CA ALA A 83 -28.93 0.57 14.48
C ALA A 83 -27.72 -0.34 14.31
N GLU A 84 -27.71 -1.48 14.97
CA GLU A 84 -26.68 -2.49 14.83
C GLU A 84 -27.21 -3.91 15.01
N THR A 85 -26.47 -4.87 14.45
CA THR A 85 -26.71 -6.28 14.64
C THR A 85 -25.41 -7.08 14.60
N THR A 86 -25.44 -8.27 15.18
CA THR A 86 -24.32 -9.21 15.09
C THR A 86 -24.70 -10.38 14.19
N VAL A 87 -24.04 -10.47 13.04
CA VAL A 87 -24.22 -11.57 12.08
C VAL A 87 -23.38 -12.76 12.55
N ARG A 88 -24.04 -13.82 13.01
CA ARG A 88 -23.38 -15.02 13.58
C ARG A 88 -23.16 -16.12 12.56
N THR A 89 -23.81 -16.07 11.42
CA THR A 89 -23.70 -17.05 10.35
C THR A 89 -23.88 -16.39 8.99
N SER A 90 -23.24 -16.94 7.96
CA SER A 90 -23.35 -16.48 6.58
C SER A 90 -23.30 -17.66 5.62
N THR A 91 -23.97 -17.55 4.49
CA THR A 91 -23.87 -18.50 3.37
C THR A 91 -22.52 -18.36 2.65
N ASN A 92 -21.92 -17.17 2.66
CA ASN A 92 -20.59 -16.96 2.11
C ASN A 92 -19.51 -17.48 3.07
N ILE A 93 -18.59 -18.31 2.54
CA ILE A 93 -17.57 -19.01 3.34
C ILE A 93 -16.64 -18.02 4.03
N TYR A 94 -16.21 -16.95 3.36
CA TYR A 94 -15.33 -15.94 3.93
C TYR A 94 -15.91 -15.33 5.22
N PHE A 95 -17.16 -14.86 5.15
CA PHE A 95 -17.82 -14.26 6.31
C PHE A 95 -18.14 -15.29 7.39
N ARG A 96 -18.44 -16.54 7.01
CA ARG A 96 -18.75 -17.61 7.98
C ARG A 96 -17.53 -18.02 8.81
N GLU A 97 -16.35 -18.10 8.18
CA GLU A 97 -15.09 -18.46 8.87
C GLU A 97 -14.62 -17.38 9.84
N ARG A 98 -15.07 -16.15 9.65
CA ARG A 98 -14.68 -14.97 10.45
C ARG A 98 -15.83 -14.43 11.30
N ALA A 99 -16.93 -15.16 11.39
CA ALA A 99 -18.06 -14.77 12.25
C ALA A 99 -17.66 -14.83 13.74
N PRO A 100 -18.26 -14.00 14.59
CA PRO A 100 -19.38 -13.09 14.33
C PRO A 100 -18.96 -11.73 13.78
N TRP A 101 -19.77 -11.12 12.88
CA TRP A 101 -19.56 -9.79 12.33
C TRP A 101 -20.53 -8.80 12.95
N ARG A 102 -20.01 -7.69 13.46
CA ARG A 102 -20.82 -6.57 13.91
C ARG A 102 -21.05 -5.61 12.74
N VAL A 103 -22.32 -5.38 12.39
CA VAL A 103 -22.75 -4.53 11.27
C VAL A 103 -23.76 -3.52 11.77
N GLY A 104 -23.67 -2.29 11.31
CA GLY A 104 -24.57 -1.23 11.74
C GLY A 104 -24.98 -0.29 10.61
N THR A 105 -25.99 0.52 10.91
CA THR A 105 -26.41 1.66 10.12
C THR A 105 -26.02 2.92 10.83
N VAL A 106 -25.23 3.77 10.15
CA VAL A 106 -24.78 5.07 10.65
C VAL A 106 -25.50 6.16 9.86
N LEU A 107 -26.17 7.08 10.57
CA LEU A 107 -26.66 8.32 10.01
C LEU A 107 -25.51 9.35 10.03
N LEU A 108 -24.99 9.71 8.85
CA LEU A 108 -23.97 10.73 8.72
C LEU A 108 -24.53 12.12 9.01
N ASP A 109 -23.72 13.00 9.59
CA ASP A 109 -24.11 14.39 9.87
C ASP A 109 -24.46 15.17 8.59
N ILE A 110 -23.93 14.73 7.45
CA ILE A 110 -24.21 15.27 6.11
C ILE A 110 -25.49 14.71 5.47
N GLY A 111 -26.23 13.82 6.15
CA GLY A 111 -27.59 13.38 5.79
C GLY A 111 -27.78 11.90 5.42
N PRO A 112 -26.96 11.26 4.56
CA PRO A 112 -27.25 9.86 4.16
C PRO A 112 -26.99 8.87 5.29
N SER A 113 -27.82 7.81 5.35
CA SER A 113 -27.55 6.63 6.15
C SER A 113 -26.69 5.66 5.38
N VAL A 114 -25.66 5.08 6.03
CA VAL A 114 -24.73 4.13 5.44
C VAL A 114 -24.69 2.83 6.24
N ILE A 115 -24.52 1.71 5.54
CA ILE A 115 -24.29 0.40 6.16
C ILE A 115 -22.77 0.19 6.26
N CYS A 116 -22.29 -0.22 7.43
CA CYS A 116 -20.87 -0.40 7.70
C CYS A 116 -20.61 -1.56 8.66
N HIS A 117 -19.37 -2.05 8.68
CA HIS A 117 -18.85 -2.83 9.80
C HIS A 117 -18.67 -1.92 11.01
N VAL A 118 -18.80 -2.48 12.20
CA VAL A 118 -18.72 -1.70 13.45
C VAL A 118 -17.60 -2.26 14.32
N HIS A 119 -16.66 -1.41 14.69
CA HIS A 119 -15.54 -1.74 15.56
C HIS A 119 -16.02 -2.22 16.94
N GLY A 120 -15.29 -3.16 17.54
CA GLY A 120 -15.64 -3.74 18.83
C GLY A 120 -15.82 -2.73 19.96
N ASP A 121 -15.12 -1.60 19.90
CA ASP A 121 -15.14 -0.56 20.94
C ASP A 121 -16.21 0.52 20.75
N VAL A 122 -16.96 0.48 19.65
CA VAL A 122 -18.06 1.43 19.43
C VAL A 122 -19.21 1.10 20.40
N ALA A 123 -19.64 2.10 21.18
CA ALA A 123 -20.78 1.97 22.07
C ALA A 123 -22.09 1.90 21.28
N ALA A 124 -23.10 1.20 21.82
CA ALA A 124 -24.43 1.17 21.24
C ALA A 124 -24.98 2.59 21.11
N GLN A 125 -25.53 2.92 19.94
CA GLN A 125 -26.02 4.26 19.62
C GLN A 125 -24.97 5.39 19.84
N GLY A 126 -23.67 5.04 19.76
CA GLY A 126 -22.57 5.97 19.97
C GLY A 126 -22.30 6.87 18.76
N ARG A 127 -21.61 7.98 19.02
CA ARG A 127 -20.97 8.80 17.96
C ARG A 127 -19.84 7.99 17.34
N VAL A 128 -19.71 8.07 16.04
CA VAL A 128 -18.70 7.31 15.29
C VAL A 128 -18.03 8.18 14.22
N ARG A 129 -16.83 7.76 13.85
CA ARG A 129 -16.11 8.21 12.68
C ARG A 129 -15.99 7.05 11.70
N LEU A 130 -16.47 7.23 10.48
CA LEU A 130 -16.32 6.22 9.43
C LEU A 130 -14.96 6.32 8.76
N ILE A 131 -14.44 5.16 8.38
CA ILE A 131 -13.33 5.04 7.44
C ILE A 131 -13.79 4.18 6.25
N ASN A 132 -13.17 4.43 5.11
CA ASN A 132 -13.34 3.59 3.93
C ASN A 132 -12.06 2.76 3.74
N ARG A 133 -12.18 1.44 3.65
CA ARG A 133 -11.07 0.50 3.52
C ARG A 133 -11.33 -0.44 2.35
N LEU A 134 -10.27 -0.94 1.75
CA LEU A 134 -10.37 -2.04 0.81
C LEU A 134 -10.47 -3.36 1.58
N ASP A 135 -11.44 -4.19 1.22
CA ASP A 135 -11.44 -5.59 1.64
C ASP A 135 -10.40 -6.41 0.86
N LYS A 136 -10.26 -7.70 1.17
CA LYS A 136 -9.32 -8.59 0.46
C LYS A 136 -9.63 -8.78 -1.02
N ALA A 137 -10.88 -8.53 -1.44
CA ALA A 137 -11.29 -8.53 -2.85
C ALA A 137 -11.15 -7.14 -3.51
N GLY A 138 -10.45 -6.19 -2.90
CA GLY A 138 -10.23 -4.85 -3.44
C GLY A 138 -11.49 -4.00 -3.54
N GLN A 139 -12.53 -4.32 -2.76
CA GLN A 139 -13.77 -3.56 -2.75
C GLN A 139 -13.80 -2.59 -1.57
N GLY A 140 -14.27 -1.35 -1.83
CA GLY A 140 -14.44 -0.36 -0.77
C GLY A 140 -15.54 -0.78 0.21
N VAL A 141 -15.20 -0.85 1.49
CA VAL A 141 -16.11 -1.14 2.60
C VAL A 141 -15.99 -0.06 3.68
N LEU A 142 -17.13 0.28 4.27
CA LEU A 142 -17.18 1.26 5.34
C LEU A 142 -17.01 0.59 6.69
N PHE A 143 -16.24 1.21 7.57
CA PHE A 143 -15.99 0.72 8.92
C PHE A 143 -16.19 1.87 9.93
N ALA A 144 -17.04 1.67 10.92
CA ALA A 144 -17.31 2.65 11.97
C ALA A 144 -16.35 2.44 13.14
N LEU A 145 -15.62 3.47 13.49
CA LEU A 145 -14.69 3.53 14.63
C LEU A 145 -15.25 4.45 15.72
N PRO A 146 -14.81 4.30 16.98
CA PRO A 146 -15.01 5.32 17.98
C PRO A 146 -14.48 6.68 17.51
N THR A 147 -15.06 7.78 17.95
CA THR A 147 -14.53 9.14 17.66
C THR A 147 -13.18 9.37 18.32
N ASP A 148 -13.00 8.83 19.51
CA ASP A 148 -11.75 8.89 20.26
C ASP A 148 -10.95 7.59 20.07
N THR A 149 -9.63 7.70 20.13
CA THR A 149 -8.74 6.54 20.07
C THR A 149 -8.87 5.70 21.32
N THR A 150 -9.15 4.41 21.16
CA THR A 150 -9.20 3.43 22.26
C THR A 150 -7.92 2.60 22.32
N PRO A 151 -7.55 2.04 23.49
CA PRO A 151 -6.42 1.13 23.57
C PRO A 151 -6.61 -0.09 22.66
N ASN A 152 -5.54 -0.46 21.93
CA ASN A 152 -5.52 -1.62 21.02
C ASN A 152 -6.57 -1.55 19.87
N MET A 153 -7.01 -0.36 19.48
CA MET A 153 -8.01 -0.22 18.40
C MET A 153 -7.55 -0.88 17.09
N GLU A 154 -6.25 -0.82 16.79
CA GLU A 154 -5.65 -1.47 15.60
C GLU A 154 -5.69 -3.00 15.64
N ASP A 155 -5.97 -3.60 16.79
CA ASP A 155 -6.01 -5.04 17.01
C ASP A 155 -7.41 -5.66 16.82
N ASP A 156 -8.42 -4.87 16.41
CA ASP A 156 -9.74 -5.40 16.08
C ASP A 156 -9.62 -6.43 14.94
N PRO A 157 -10.09 -7.68 15.12
CA PRO A 157 -9.86 -8.76 14.15
C PRO A 157 -10.42 -8.47 12.76
N HIS A 158 -11.59 -7.81 12.68
CA HIS A 158 -12.23 -7.50 11.41
C HIS A 158 -11.56 -6.31 10.71
N MET A 159 -11.07 -5.33 11.47
CA MET A 159 -10.28 -4.24 10.93
C MET A 159 -8.95 -4.75 10.38
N ARG A 160 -8.29 -5.69 11.07
CA ARG A 160 -7.04 -6.32 10.61
C ARG A 160 -7.20 -7.10 9.29
N GLU A 161 -8.37 -7.67 9.01
CA GLU A 161 -8.67 -8.29 7.71
C GLU A 161 -8.59 -7.30 6.54
N MET A 162 -8.75 -6.00 6.81
CA MET A 162 -8.73 -4.92 5.82
C MET A 162 -7.39 -4.16 5.78
N THR A 163 -6.42 -4.56 6.59
CA THR A 163 -5.09 -3.92 6.72
C THR A 163 -3.96 -4.88 6.43
N CYS A 164 -2.76 -4.32 6.26
CA CYS A 164 -1.51 -5.07 6.11
C CYS A 164 -0.55 -4.76 7.25
N ASP A 165 -1.08 -4.47 8.46
CA ASP A 165 -0.31 -4.08 9.64
C ASP A 165 0.91 -5.00 9.84
N PRO A 166 2.13 -4.46 10.00
CA PRO A 166 3.35 -5.24 10.19
C PRO A 166 3.42 -6.07 11.49
N LYS A 167 2.57 -5.77 12.47
CA LYS A 167 2.59 -6.45 13.78
C LYS A 167 2.53 -7.97 13.65
N PHE A 168 3.53 -8.66 14.18
CA PHE A 168 3.76 -10.12 14.12
C PHE A 168 4.04 -10.69 12.72
N ARG A 169 4.31 -9.87 11.71
CA ARG A 169 4.63 -10.31 10.34
C ARG A 169 6.14 -10.34 10.11
N ARG A 170 6.55 -11.19 9.17
CA ARG A 170 7.94 -11.29 8.71
C ARG A 170 8.07 -10.48 7.43
N VAL A 171 9.01 -9.54 7.44
CA VAL A 171 9.17 -8.55 6.37
C VAL A 171 10.49 -8.78 5.65
N LEU A 172 10.49 -8.77 4.32
CA LEU A 172 11.69 -8.69 3.49
C LEU A 172 11.83 -7.27 2.93
N ILE A 173 12.99 -6.63 3.15
CA ILE A 173 13.42 -5.39 2.49
C ILE A 173 14.52 -5.76 1.49
N THR A 174 14.38 -5.41 0.22
CA THR A 174 15.22 -5.97 -0.85
C THR A 174 16.60 -5.35 -1.02
N ASN A 175 16.88 -4.17 -0.45
CA ASN A 175 18.15 -3.48 -0.64
C ASN A 175 18.71 -2.87 0.65
N ALA A 176 19.67 -3.52 1.27
CA ALA A 176 20.37 -3.07 2.46
C ALA A 176 21.17 -1.76 2.27
N ARG A 177 21.64 -1.51 1.03
CA ARG A 177 22.52 -0.37 0.71
C ARG A 177 21.77 0.95 0.53
N SER A 178 20.44 0.93 0.48
CA SER A 178 19.66 2.15 0.41
C SER A 178 19.72 2.92 1.71
N ASP A 179 19.93 4.23 1.65
CA ASP A 179 19.94 5.12 2.83
C ASP A 179 18.62 5.10 3.61
N THR A 180 17.53 4.62 2.98
CA THR A 180 16.24 4.50 3.62
C THR A 180 16.07 3.21 4.44
N THR A 181 16.88 2.19 4.18
CA THR A 181 16.71 0.84 4.78
C THR A 181 16.83 0.81 6.30
N PRO A 182 17.81 1.47 6.94
CA PRO A 182 17.87 1.49 8.41
C PRO A 182 16.63 2.13 9.06
N ALA A 183 16.09 3.18 8.43
CA ALA A 183 14.87 3.83 8.91
C ALA A 183 13.63 2.95 8.72
N LEU A 184 13.52 2.24 7.58
CA LEU A 184 12.46 1.27 7.32
C LEU A 184 12.50 0.11 8.32
N ALA A 185 13.68 -0.50 8.54
CA ALA A 185 13.84 -1.60 9.48
C ALA A 185 13.43 -1.19 10.89
N ARG A 186 13.87 0.00 11.36
CA ARG A 186 13.48 0.53 12.67
C ARG A 186 11.98 0.76 12.78
N ALA A 187 11.37 1.42 11.80
CA ALA A 187 9.93 1.71 11.83
C ALA A 187 9.07 0.42 11.80
N LEU A 188 9.52 -0.62 11.11
CA LEU A 188 8.86 -1.93 11.10
C LEU A 188 9.04 -2.67 12.42
N ALA A 189 10.22 -2.61 13.03
CA ALA A 189 10.46 -3.16 14.36
C ALA A 189 9.59 -2.46 15.41
N ASP A 190 9.51 -1.13 15.38
CA ASP A 190 8.66 -0.32 16.27
C ASP A 190 7.17 -0.63 16.07
N ALA A 191 6.77 -1.00 14.83
CA ALA A 191 5.42 -1.48 14.51
C ALA A 191 5.17 -2.94 14.92
N GLY A 192 6.15 -3.62 15.53
CA GLY A 192 6.00 -4.98 16.05
C GLY A 192 6.16 -6.09 15.01
N ALA A 193 6.92 -5.87 13.94
CA ALA A 193 7.29 -6.94 13.01
C ALA A 193 8.01 -8.08 13.76
N ALA A 194 7.69 -9.33 13.43
CA ALA A 194 8.25 -10.50 14.09
C ALA A 194 9.69 -10.82 13.67
N ALA A 195 10.03 -10.51 12.43
CA ALA A 195 11.37 -10.62 11.88
C ALA A 195 11.49 -9.70 10.66
N ILE A 196 12.68 -9.18 10.41
CA ILE A 196 12.99 -8.31 9.27
C ILE A 196 14.21 -8.89 8.56
N PHE A 197 13.98 -9.41 7.36
CA PHE A 197 15.03 -9.84 6.45
C PHE A 197 15.45 -8.66 5.58
N VAL A 198 16.74 -8.48 5.38
CA VAL A 198 17.28 -7.37 4.58
C VAL A 198 18.22 -7.94 3.54
N GLY A 199 17.88 -7.78 2.26
CA GLY A 199 18.68 -8.24 1.13
C GLY A 199 19.93 -7.40 0.91
N GLU A 200 21.09 -8.03 0.82
CA GLU A 200 22.40 -7.39 0.60
C GLU A 200 23.05 -7.94 -0.66
N ALA A 201 23.17 -7.09 -1.69
CA ALA A 201 24.07 -7.37 -2.80
C ALA A 201 25.52 -7.01 -2.42
N GLU A 202 26.52 -7.71 -2.99
CA GLU A 202 27.94 -7.42 -2.77
C GLU A 202 28.33 -7.31 -1.28
N GLY A 203 28.03 -8.33 -0.46
CA GLY A 203 28.28 -8.34 0.99
C GLY A 203 29.73 -8.08 1.41
N TRP A 204 30.68 -8.21 0.45
CA TRP A 204 32.09 -7.88 0.62
C TRP A 204 32.40 -6.37 0.61
N ARG A 205 31.51 -5.55 0.04
CA ARG A 205 31.71 -4.11 -0.11
C ARG A 205 31.02 -3.35 1.04
N PRO A 206 31.75 -2.59 1.87
CA PRO A 206 31.17 -1.85 2.98
C PRO A 206 30.21 -0.75 2.50
N TYR A 207 29.22 -0.42 3.32
CA TYR A 207 28.29 0.71 3.13
C TYR A 207 27.88 1.32 4.47
N PRO A 208 27.50 2.61 4.48
CA PRO A 208 26.90 3.23 5.66
C PRO A 208 25.59 2.48 6.05
N GLY A 209 25.30 2.40 7.33
CA GLY A 209 24.07 1.76 7.81
C GLY A 209 24.15 0.25 8.10
N ARG A 210 25.15 -0.48 7.57
CA ARG A 210 25.30 -1.93 7.83
C ARG A 210 25.39 -2.24 9.33
N ALA A 211 26.25 -1.52 10.04
CA ALA A 211 26.40 -1.70 11.48
C ALA A 211 25.10 -1.40 12.26
N ALA A 212 24.33 -0.40 11.82
CA ALA A 212 23.04 -0.08 12.42
C ALA A 212 22.01 -1.20 12.20
N LEU A 213 21.99 -1.80 11.00
CA LEU A 213 21.11 -2.96 10.71
C LEU A 213 21.50 -4.19 11.55
N GLN A 214 22.81 -4.50 11.64
CA GLN A 214 23.31 -5.62 12.42
C GLN A 214 23.07 -5.48 13.93
N ALA A 215 22.95 -4.25 14.43
CA ALA A 215 22.69 -3.97 15.85
C ALA A 215 21.19 -4.00 16.21
N MET A 216 20.30 -4.19 15.25
CA MET A 216 18.84 -4.26 15.52
C MET A 216 18.42 -5.69 15.81
N ASP A 217 17.75 -5.90 16.94
CA ASP A 217 17.16 -7.18 17.28
C ASP A 217 16.08 -7.58 16.23
N GLY A 218 16.07 -8.84 15.82
CA GLY A 218 15.11 -9.37 14.85
C GLY A 218 15.38 -8.97 13.39
N VAL A 219 16.51 -8.32 13.10
CA VAL A 219 16.98 -8.01 11.75
C VAL A 219 18.04 -9.02 11.31
N GLU A 220 17.85 -9.62 10.16
CA GLU A 220 18.78 -10.56 9.54
C GLU A 220 19.15 -10.10 8.14
N ILE A 221 20.45 -9.97 7.85
CA ILE A 221 20.96 -9.57 6.54
C ILE A 221 21.24 -10.84 5.74
N LEU A 222 20.61 -10.97 4.57
CA LEU A 222 20.69 -12.14 3.69
C LEU A 222 21.23 -11.75 2.31
N PRO A 223 21.97 -12.64 1.62
CA PRO A 223 22.41 -12.37 0.26
C PRO A 223 21.24 -12.17 -0.69
N LEU A 224 21.22 -11.05 -1.41
CA LEU A 224 20.24 -10.77 -2.45
C LEU A 224 20.78 -9.76 -3.45
N ASP A 225 20.96 -10.19 -4.69
CA ASP A 225 21.16 -9.33 -5.84
C ASP A 225 19.94 -9.41 -6.76
N VAL A 226 19.17 -8.34 -6.85
CA VAL A 226 17.95 -8.31 -7.69
C VAL A 226 18.26 -8.39 -9.20
N THR A 227 19.53 -8.16 -9.59
CA THR A 227 19.98 -8.28 -10.99
C THR A 227 20.38 -9.71 -11.35
N ASP A 228 20.56 -10.58 -10.35
CA ASP A 228 20.91 -11.98 -10.54
C ASP A 228 19.68 -12.89 -10.24
N THR A 229 19.24 -13.61 -11.27
CA THR A 229 18.10 -14.55 -11.15
C THR A 229 18.38 -15.68 -10.17
N VAL A 230 19.63 -16.16 -10.11
CA VAL A 230 20.02 -17.27 -9.20
C VAL A 230 19.91 -16.78 -7.75
N SER A 231 20.52 -15.64 -7.44
CA SER A 231 20.45 -15.04 -6.11
C SER A 231 19.01 -14.83 -5.63
N VAL A 232 18.13 -14.29 -6.49
CA VAL A 232 16.71 -14.08 -6.17
C VAL A 232 15.99 -15.40 -5.92
N THR A 233 16.25 -16.43 -6.75
CA THR A 233 15.59 -17.73 -6.65
C THR A 233 16.04 -18.51 -5.41
N GLU A 234 17.32 -18.46 -5.08
CA GLU A 234 17.87 -19.10 -3.86
C GLU A 234 17.25 -18.51 -2.60
N LEU A 235 17.22 -17.17 -2.49
CA LEU A 235 16.60 -16.51 -1.36
C LEU A 235 15.09 -16.81 -1.28
N ALA A 236 14.38 -16.81 -2.41
CA ALA A 236 12.97 -17.18 -2.44
C ALA A 236 12.73 -18.63 -2.00
N GLY A 237 13.64 -19.54 -2.32
CA GLY A 237 13.61 -20.93 -1.82
C GLY A 237 13.76 -21.01 -0.31
N GLU A 238 14.56 -20.13 0.29
CA GLU A 238 14.83 -20.14 1.73
C GLU A 238 13.72 -19.46 2.55
N ILE A 239 13.30 -18.26 2.15
CA ILE A 239 12.37 -17.44 2.94
C ILE A 239 11.03 -17.13 2.25
N GLY A 240 10.83 -17.48 0.99
CA GLY A 240 9.59 -17.15 0.25
C GLY A 240 8.34 -17.68 0.93
N GLY A 241 8.39 -18.89 1.47
CA GLY A 241 7.32 -19.47 2.30
C GLY A 241 7.14 -18.83 3.68
N LYS A 242 8.01 -17.90 4.06
CA LYS A 242 7.97 -17.21 5.36
C LYS A 242 7.71 -15.71 5.21
N THR A 243 7.87 -15.13 4.03
CA THR A 243 7.73 -13.69 3.79
C THR A 243 6.26 -13.29 3.79
N ASP A 244 5.85 -12.47 4.74
CA ASP A 244 4.46 -11.98 4.88
C ASP A 244 4.28 -10.60 4.21
N ILE A 245 5.33 -9.77 4.23
CA ILE A 245 5.39 -8.47 3.56
C ILE A 245 6.73 -8.41 2.82
N LEU A 246 6.69 -8.08 1.53
CA LEU A 246 7.89 -7.79 0.74
C LEU A 246 7.92 -6.29 0.41
N ILE A 247 9.02 -5.61 0.77
CA ILE A 247 9.26 -4.19 0.46
C ILE A 247 10.40 -4.12 -0.55
N ASN A 248 10.04 -3.87 -1.81
CA ASN A 248 11.02 -3.61 -2.85
C ASN A 248 11.45 -2.15 -2.81
N ASN A 249 12.65 -1.92 -2.32
CA ASN A 249 13.35 -0.62 -2.31
C ASN A 249 14.64 -0.63 -3.13
N ALA A 250 14.83 -1.66 -3.94
CA ALA A 250 15.93 -1.72 -4.91
C ALA A 250 15.72 -0.63 -5.96
N ARG A 251 16.74 0.24 -6.12
CA ARG A 251 16.68 1.36 -7.03
C ARG A 251 18.08 1.70 -7.54
N PHE A 252 18.18 1.93 -8.84
CA PHE A 252 19.36 2.50 -9.47
C PHE A 252 18.96 3.81 -10.14
N VAL A 253 19.72 4.86 -9.89
CA VAL A 253 19.45 6.23 -10.35
C VAL A 253 20.74 6.84 -10.88
N ARG A 254 20.67 7.43 -12.07
CA ARG A 254 21.77 8.22 -12.63
C ARG A 254 21.23 9.52 -13.24
N PRO A 255 21.76 10.69 -12.85
CA PRO A 255 21.42 11.94 -13.53
C PRO A 255 21.83 11.89 -15.00
N GLY A 256 21.02 12.49 -15.86
CA GLY A 256 21.29 12.65 -17.28
C GLY A 256 20.00 12.67 -18.10
N GLY A 257 19.92 13.64 -18.99
CA GLY A 257 18.89 13.73 -20.01
C GLY A 257 19.15 12.76 -21.17
N VAL A 258 18.24 12.77 -22.15
CA VAL A 258 18.28 11.84 -23.27
C VAL A 258 19.53 12.00 -24.15
N PHE A 259 20.09 13.23 -24.24
CA PHE A 259 21.23 13.54 -25.08
C PHE A 259 22.55 13.68 -24.30
N ASP A 260 22.53 13.57 -22.97
CA ASP A 260 23.70 13.86 -22.14
C ASP A 260 24.76 12.76 -22.19
N ARG A 261 24.46 11.64 -22.83
CA ARG A 261 25.33 10.44 -22.86
C ARG A 261 25.41 9.87 -24.28
N GLY A 262 26.58 9.36 -24.62
CA GLY A 262 26.85 8.78 -25.93
C GLY A 262 26.42 7.31 -26.08
N ASP A 263 25.92 6.69 -25.00
CA ASP A 263 25.49 5.29 -25.00
C ASP A 263 24.27 5.04 -24.09
N VAL A 264 23.80 3.80 -24.07
CA VAL A 264 22.63 3.37 -23.29
C VAL A 264 22.99 2.52 -22.07
N VAL A 265 24.24 2.48 -21.64
CA VAL A 265 24.70 1.59 -20.55
C VAL A 265 23.94 1.87 -19.27
N PHE A 266 23.92 3.12 -18.81
CA PHE A 266 23.18 3.46 -17.58
C PHE A 266 21.67 3.31 -17.69
N ALA A 267 21.09 3.53 -18.89
CA ALA A 267 19.66 3.26 -19.10
C ALA A 267 19.34 1.77 -18.99
N ARG A 268 20.25 0.89 -19.44
CA ARG A 268 20.11 -0.55 -19.23
C ARG A 268 20.23 -0.92 -17.76
N ASP A 269 21.20 -0.35 -17.03
CA ASP A 269 21.37 -0.59 -15.60
C ASP A 269 20.14 -0.13 -14.80
N GLU A 270 19.55 1.02 -15.15
CA GLU A 270 18.32 1.52 -14.55
C GLU A 270 17.13 0.59 -14.84
N MET A 271 16.99 0.09 -16.06
CA MET A 271 15.98 -0.92 -16.40
C MET A 271 16.25 -2.25 -15.70
N GLU A 272 17.51 -2.66 -15.61
CA GLU A 272 17.93 -3.92 -15.00
C GLU A 272 17.53 -4.00 -13.51
N VAL A 273 17.81 -2.93 -12.76
CA VAL A 273 17.46 -2.89 -11.33
C VAL A 273 15.97 -2.54 -11.14
N ASN A 274 15.49 -1.45 -11.75
CA ASN A 274 14.20 -0.87 -11.41
C ASN A 274 13.02 -1.68 -11.97
N TYR A 275 13.19 -2.31 -13.15
CA TYR A 275 12.14 -3.08 -13.82
C TYR A 275 12.41 -4.59 -13.77
N PHE A 276 13.55 -5.07 -14.32
CA PHE A 276 13.82 -6.51 -14.37
C PHE A 276 14.07 -7.10 -12.98
N GLY A 277 14.69 -6.33 -12.05
CA GLY A 277 14.82 -6.73 -10.65
C GLY A 277 13.46 -6.97 -9.99
N LEU A 278 12.51 -6.03 -10.17
CA LEU A 278 11.12 -6.20 -9.70
C LEU A 278 10.45 -7.41 -10.35
N MET A 279 10.67 -7.66 -11.65
CA MET A 279 10.11 -8.82 -12.36
C MET A 279 10.63 -10.14 -11.76
N ARG A 280 11.95 -10.26 -11.51
CA ARG A 280 12.57 -11.47 -10.90
C ARG A 280 11.99 -11.71 -9.50
N LEU A 281 11.92 -10.67 -8.67
CA LEU A 281 11.31 -10.76 -7.36
C LEU A 281 9.85 -11.23 -7.45
N ALA A 282 9.06 -10.66 -8.37
CA ALA A 282 7.66 -11.04 -8.57
C ALA A 282 7.50 -12.49 -8.99
N GLN A 283 8.35 -12.99 -9.89
CA GLN A 283 8.34 -14.38 -10.36
C GLN A 283 8.73 -15.37 -9.26
N ALA A 284 9.71 -15.02 -8.42
CA ALA A 284 10.24 -15.92 -7.40
C ALA A 284 9.39 -15.92 -6.11
N PHE A 285 8.98 -14.76 -5.59
CA PHE A 285 8.24 -14.66 -4.33
C PHE A 285 6.72 -14.61 -4.51
N GLY A 286 6.23 -14.06 -5.62
CA GLY A 286 4.80 -13.83 -5.86
C GLY A 286 3.92 -15.06 -5.71
N PRO A 287 4.24 -16.21 -6.34
CA PRO A 287 3.45 -17.43 -6.22
C PRO A 287 3.31 -17.91 -4.76
N ALA A 288 4.43 -17.97 -4.01
CA ALA A 288 4.41 -18.40 -2.61
C ALA A 288 3.60 -17.44 -1.72
N MET A 289 3.70 -16.13 -1.94
CA MET A 289 2.92 -15.14 -1.20
C MET A 289 1.42 -15.28 -1.52
N ARG A 290 1.07 -15.39 -2.79
CA ARG A 290 -0.33 -15.57 -3.21
C ARG A 290 -0.96 -16.82 -2.59
N ASP A 291 -0.26 -17.94 -2.62
CA ASP A 291 -0.77 -19.21 -2.12
C ASP A 291 -0.91 -19.24 -0.58
N ARG A 292 -0.17 -18.37 0.11
CA ARG A 292 -0.27 -18.16 1.56
C ARG A 292 -1.35 -17.18 2.00
N GLY A 293 -2.11 -16.59 1.09
CA GLY A 293 -3.22 -15.70 1.41
C GLY A 293 -4.31 -16.34 2.29
N ALA A 294 -4.39 -17.69 2.34
CA ALA A 294 -5.33 -18.46 3.16
C ALA A 294 -4.78 -18.90 4.52
N ASP A 295 -3.56 -18.56 4.88
CA ASP A 295 -2.92 -19.02 6.11
C ASP A 295 -3.46 -18.34 7.41
N GLY A 296 -4.60 -17.65 7.34
CA GLY A 296 -5.19 -16.94 8.48
C GLY A 296 -4.27 -15.87 9.04
N ASP A 297 -3.96 -15.93 10.33
CA ASP A 297 -3.09 -14.97 11.01
C ASP A 297 -1.63 -14.98 10.51
N ASN A 298 -1.22 -16.05 9.82
CA ASN A 298 0.09 -16.20 9.17
C ASN A 298 0.05 -15.91 7.66
N SER A 299 -1.04 -15.33 7.15
CA SER A 299 -1.19 -15.04 5.72
C SER A 299 -0.18 -14.00 5.25
N ALA A 300 0.28 -14.15 4.00
CA ALA A 300 0.93 -13.05 3.29
C ALA A 300 -0.05 -11.88 3.16
N ALA A 301 0.44 -10.66 3.37
CA ALA A 301 -0.42 -9.48 3.47
C ALA A 301 -0.17 -8.46 2.38
N ALA A 302 1.10 -8.12 2.10
CA ALA A 302 1.41 -7.03 1.19
C ALA A 302 2.70 -7.23 0.40
N TRP A 303 2.70 -6.62 -0.77
CA TRP A 303 3.86 -6.30 -1.58
C TRP A 303 3.97 -4.78 -1.70
N VAL A 304 5.07 -4.21 -1.26
CA VAL A 304 5.31 -2.77 -1.28
C VAL A 304 6.38 -2.45 -2.32
N ASN A 305 6.14 -1.49 -3.21
CA ASN A 305 7.14 -0.96 -4.12
C ASN A 305 7.42 0.50 -3.74
N ILE A 306 8.69 0.85 -3.51
CA ILE A 306 9.10 2.24 -3.37
C ILE A 306 9.49 2.75 -4.75
N LEU A 307 8.64 3.60 -5.32
CA LEU A 307 8.75 4.12 -6.68
C LEU A 307 9.01 5.63 -6.68
N SER A 308 9.50 6.13 -7.80
CA SER A 308 9.56 7.58 -8.01
C SER A 308 8.23 8.12 -8.50
N VAL A 309 7.85 9.33 -8.04
CA VAL A 309 6.73 10.08 -8.61
C VAL A 309 6.93 10.38 -10.10
N HIS A 310 8.18 10.36 -10.56
CA HIS A 310 8.53 10.52 -11.98
C HIS A 310 8.13 9.32 -12.86
N ALA A 311 7.52 8.29 -12.28
CA ALA A 311 6.75 7.29 -13.02
C ALA A 311 5.47 7.87 -13.65
N TRP A 312 4.93 8.96 -13.09
CA TRP A 312 3.74 9.68 -13.57
C TRP A 312 4.10 10.92 -14.39
N SER A 313 5.17 11.62 -13.99
CA SER A 313 5.62 12.86 -14.62
C SER A 313 7.12 12.80 -14.83
N ASN A 314 7.56 12.87 -16.08
CA ASN A 314 8.98 12.81 -16.42
C ASN A 314 9.79 13.94 -15.77
N LEU A 315 11.01 13.63 -15.35
CA LEU A 315 12.01 14.62 -14.96
C LEU A 315 13.10 14.61 -16.05
N PRO A 316 13.21 15.66 -16.90
CA PRO A 316 14.14 15.66 -18.03
C PRO A 316 15.60 15.39 -17.65
N ALA A 317 16.07 15.92 -16.53
CA ALA A 317 17.42 15.68 -16.00
C ALA A 317 17.67 14.24 -15.54
N PHE A 318 16.65 13.37 -15.50
CA PHE A 318 16.70 11.95 -15.12
C PHE A 318 15.85 11.12 -16.10
N GLY A 319 16.09 11.29 -17.41
CA GLY A 319 15.22 10.75 -18.45
C GLY A 319 15.07 9.24 -18.43
N ALA A 320 16.16 8.48 -18.37
CA ALA A 320 16.11 7.01 -18.33
C ALA A 320 15.57 6.49 -16.99
N PHE A 321 15.85 7.17 -15.88
CA PHE A 321 15.28 6.83 -14.59
C PHE A 321 13.75 7.02 -14.56
N SER A 322 13.23 8.10 -15.16
CA SER A 322 11.79 8.32 -15.30
C SER A 322 11.14 7.20 -16.12
N ALA A 323 11.77 6.81 -17.25
CA ALA A 323 11.29 5.72 -18.10
C ALA A 323 11.26 4.37 -17.38
N SER A 324 12.34 4.02 -16.65
CA SER A 324 12.41 2.77 -15.87
C SER A 324 11.41 2.76 -14.71
N SER A 325 11.16 3.93 -14.09
CA SER A 325 10.14 4.09 -13.04
C SER A 325 8.72 3.90 -13.58
N ALA A 326 8.42 4.41 -14.78
CA ALA A 326 7.14 4.20 -15.45
C ALA A 326 6.93 2.71 -15.84
N ALA A 327 7.99 2.03 -16.30
CA ALA A 327 7.95 0.59 -16.54
C ALA A 327 7.68 -0.21 -15.25
N ALA A 328 8.33 0.16 -14.13
CA ALA A 328 8.11 -0.47 -12.84
C ALA A 328 6.67 -0.24 -12.33
N LEU A 329 6.10 0.96 -12.52
CA LEU A 329 4.69 1.24 -12.19
C LEU A 329 3.74 0.36 -13.00
N SER A 330 3.94 0.23 -14.30
CA SER A 330 3.14 -0.65 -15.15
C SER A 330 3.22 -2.11 -14.68
N LEU A 331 4.40 -2.58 -14.33
CA LEU A 331 4.60 -3.92 -13.77
C LEU A 331 3.90 -4.09 -12.41
N ALA A 332 3.97 -3.10 -11.52
CA ALA A 332 3.30 -3.13 -10.23
C ALA A 332 1.78 -3.24 -10.36
N GLN A 333 1.18 -2.59 -11.35
CA GLN A 333 -0.25 -2.72 -11.67
C GLN A 333 -0.61 -4.16 -12.12
N ASN A 334 0.23 -4.79 -12.96
CA ASN A 334 0.06 -6.19 -13.35
C ASN A 334 0.26 -7.14 -12.16
N LEU A 335 1.22 -6.85 -11.29
CA LEU A 335 1.47 -7.64 -10.08
C LEU A 335 0.27 -7.57 -9.12
N ARG A 336 -0.40 -6.41 -9.02
CA ARG A 336 -1.64 -6.28 -8.24
C ARG A 336 -2.71 -7.26 -8.73
N ALA A 337 -2.91 -7.36 -10.03
CA ALA A 337 -3.85 -8.31 -10.63
C ALA A 337 -3.43 -9.78 -10.38
N ALA A 338 -2.13 -10.09 -10.43
CA ALA A 338 -1.61 -11.45 -10.22
C ALA A 338 -1.70 -11.91 -8.75
N LEU A 339 -1.55 -11.00 -7.78
CA LEU A 339 -1.60 -11.28 -6.35
C LEU A 339 -3.00 -11.19 -5.74
N TRP A 340 -3.93 -10.52 -6.42
CA TRP A 340 -5.31 -10.36 -5.97
C TRP A 340 -6.00 -11.67 -5.58
N PRO A 341 -5.91 -12.80 -6.35
CA PRO A 341 -6.59 -14.04 -5.95
C PRO A 341 -6.15 -14.59 -4.59
N GLY A 342 -4.97 -14.21 -4.11
CA GLY A 342 -4.46 -14.53 -2.76
C GLY A 342 -4.83 -13.49 -1.70
N GLY A 343 -5.48 -12.39 -2.06
CA GLY A 343 -5.77 -11.29 -1.13
C GLY A 343 -4.52 -10.55 -0.64
N VAL A 344 -3.41 -10.66 -1.38
CA VAL A 344 -2.15 -9.93 -1.09
C VAL A 344 -2.23 -8.55 -1.74
N ARG A 345 -2.10 -7.51 -0.94
CA ARG A 345 -2.18 -6.13 -1.40
C ARG A 345 -0.88 -5.68 -2.04
N VAL A 346 -0.95 -4.97 -3.17
CA VAL A 346 0.20 -4.30 -3.77
C VAL A 346 0.10 -2.80 -3.49
N MET A 347 0.99 -2.31 -2.65
CA MET A 347 1.09 -0.91 -2.28
C MET A 347 2.28 -0.26 -3.00
N ASN A 348 2.03 0.81 -3.74
CA ASN A 348 3.06 1.64 -4.35
C ASN A 348 3.26 2.91 -3.52
N VAL A 349 4.49 3.17 -3.14
CA VAL A 349 4.88 4.35 -2.38
C VAL A 349 5.68 5.26 -3.31
N PHE A 350 5.07 6.34 -3.74
CA PHE A 350 5.67 7.30 -4.65
C PHE A 350 6.39 8.40 -3.87
N THR A 351 7.64 8.61 -4.17
CA THR A 351 8.45 9.66 -3.54
C THR A 351 9.04 10.59 -4.60
N GLY A 352 9.14 11.86 -4.26
CA GLY A 352 10.03 12.80 -4.96
C GLY A 352 11.50 12.49 -4.66
N PRO A 353 12.40 13.45 -4.90
CA PRO A 353 13.81 13.31 -4.52
C PRO A 353 13.93 12.94 -3.03
N THR A 354 14.71 11.91 -2.75
CA THR A 354 15.07 11.50 -1.39
C THR A 354 16.37 12.18 -0.96
N ASP A 355 16.57 12.33 0.34
CA ASP A 355 17.81 12.87 0.87
C ASP A 355 18.90 11.78 0.85
N ASP A 356 19.48 11.59 -0.34
CA ASP A 356 20.53 10.63 -0.64
C ASP A 356 21.58 11.24 -1.59
N ALA A 357 22.67 10.51 -1.80
CA ALA A 357 23.81 10.99 -2.62
C ALA A 357 23.42 11.30 -4.09
N TRP A 358 22.44 10.58 -4.65
CA TRP A 358 22.04 10.71 -6.05
C TRP A 358 21.18 11.92 -6.35
N HIS A 359 20.45 12.40 -5.34
CA HIS A 359 19.60 13.58 -5.44
C HIS A 359 20.24 14.84 -4.84
N GLN A 360 21.52 14.78 -4.42
CA GLN A 360 22.23 15.96 -3.89
C GLN A 360 22.19 17.17 -4.83
N PRO A 361 22.33 17.02 -6.15
CA PRO A 361 22.25 18.17 -7.06
C PRO A 361 20.88 18.83 -7.15
N LEU A 362 19.81 18.12 -6.77
CA LEU A 362 18.46 18.67 -6.82
C LEU A 362 18.19 19.60 -5.62
N PRO A 363 17.43 20.69 -5.82
CA PRO A 363 17.05 21.58 -4.72
C PRO A 363 16.08 20.90 -3.75
N PRO A 364 15.98 21.39 -2.48
CA PRO A 364 14.92 20.96 -1.58
C PRO A 364 13.53 21.42 -2.10
N PRO A 365 12.43 20.79 -1.64
CA PRO A 365 12.39 19.81 -0.55
C PRO A 365 12.77 18.39 -0.96
N LYS A 366 13.43 17.65 -0.05
CA LYS A 366 13.78 16.23 -0.21
C LYS A 366 13.12 15.40 0.87
N VAL A 367 12.74 14.17 0.53
CA VAL A 367 12.11 13.24 1.47
C VAL A 367 13.15 12.62 2.39
N GLN A 368 13.02 12.84 3.68
CA GLN A 368 13.87 12.21 4.69
C GLN A 368 13.56 10.72 4.84
N PRO A 369 14.57 9.85 5.03
CA PRO A 369 14.39 8.41 5.21
C PRO A 369 13.36 8.05 6.28
N ALA A 370 13.36 8.75 7.42
CA ALA A 370 12.40 8.52 8.49
C ALA A 370 10.95 8.90 8.11
N ALA A 371 10.76 9.91 7.28
CA ALA A 371 9.42 10.30 6.79
C ALA A 371 8.88 9.24 5.81
N LEU A 372 9.73 8.74 4.91
CA LEU A 372 9.38 7.64 4.02
C LEU A 372 9.00 6.37 4.81
N ALA A 373 9.81 5.99 5.79
CA ALA A 373 9.57 4.82 6.62
C ALA A 373 8.23 4.89 7.37
N ARG A 374 7.92 6.04 7.99
CA ARG A 374 6.62 6.26 8.64
C ARG A 374 5.45 6.16 7.66
N ALA A 375 5.60 6.72 6.46
CA ALA A 375 4.56 6.65 5.43
C ALA A 375 4.31 5.21 4.95
N VAL A 376 5.36 4.40 4.79
CA VAL A 376 5.24 2.97 4.46
C VAL A 376 4.46 2.23 5.55
N VAL A 377 4.82 2.40 6.82
CA VAL A 377 4.15 1.73 7.95
C VAL A 377 2.71 2.19 8.08
N SER A 378 2.44 3.51 7.98
CA SER A 378 1.08 4.04 8.00
C SER A 378 0.23 3.50 6.84
N GLY A 379 0.77 3.48 5.62
CA GLY A 379 0.07 2.93 4.45
C GLY A 379 -0.28 1.45 4.62
N LEU A 380 0.61 0.65 5.20
CA LEU A 380 0.35 -0.75 5.55
C LEU A 380 -0.76 -0.89 6.59
N LYS A 381 -0.73 -0.11 7.66
CA LYS A 381 -1.76 -0.08 8.71
C LYS A 381 -3.11 0.41 8.19
N ASP A 382 -3.09 1.32 7.24
CA ASP A 382 -4.30 1.84 6.59
C ASP A 382 -4.77 0.98 5.41
N GLY A 383 -3.99 0.00 4.99
CA GLY A 383 -4.33 -0.89 3.89
C GLY A 383 -4.42 -0.17 2.54
N LEU A 384 -3.56 0.82 2.29
CA LEU A 384 -3.55 1.63 1.08
C LEU A 384 -2.92 0.90 -0.11
N GLU A 385 -3.26 1.33 -1.33
CA GLU A 385 -2.63 0.86 -2.56
C GLU A 385 -1.64 1.86 -3.15
N ASP A 386 -1.91 3.16 -3.02
CA ASP A 386 -1.02 4.21 -3.52
C ASP A 386 -0.81 5.27 -2.44
N VAL A 387 0.47 5.56 -2.14
CA VAL A 387 0.90 6.49 -1.09
C VAL A 387 1.87 7.50 -1.68
N PHE A 388 1.60 8.79 -1.56
CA PHE A 388 2.46 9.86 -2.06
C PHE A 388 3.18 10.55 -0.90
N VAL A 389 4.52 10.52 -0.90
CA VAL A 389 5.35 10.95 0.22
C VAL A 389 6.13 12.21 -0.11
N GLY A 390 5.97 13.22 0.73
CA GLY A 390 6.59 14.53 0.58
C GLY A 390 5.85 15.46 -0.38
N ASP A 391 6.16 16.74 -0.28
CA ASP A 391 5.41 17.79 -0.97
C ASP A 391 5.54 17.70 -2.49
N VAL A 392 6.74 17.36 -3.00
CA VAL A 392 6.97 17.17 -4.43
C VAL A 392 6.07 16.08 -5.02
N ALA A 393 5.98 14.93 -4.35
CA ALA A 393 5.16 13.83 -4.86
C ALA A 393 3.67 14.15 -4.83
N LYS A 394 3.21 14.83 -3.79
CA LYS A 394 1.81 15.26 -3.65
C LYS A 394 1.45 16.32 -4.69
N ASP A 395 2.27 17.35 -4.86
CA ASP A 395 2.06 18.40 -5.85
C ASP A 395 2.02 17.82 -7.28
N LEU A 396 3.01 16.99 -7.64
CA LEU A 396 3.09 16.43 -8.99
C LEU A 396 1.89 15.54 -9.31
N ILE A 397 1.42 14.70 -8.37
CA ILE A 397 0.25 13.85 -8.65
C ILE A 397 -1.05 14.65 -8.73
N GLU A 398 -1.23 15.70 -7.94
CA GLU A 398 -2.39 16.59 -8.04
C GLU A 398 -2.42 17.31 -9.38
N ARG A 399 -1.29 17.88 -9.82
CA ARG A 399 -1.16 18.53 -11.12
C ARG A 399 -1.34 17.56 -12.28
N TRP A 400 -0.81 16.33 -12.16
CA TRP A 400 -1.02 15.28 -13.16
C TRP A 400 -2.52 14.93 -13.30
N ARG A 401 -3.24 14.79 -12.19
CA ARG A 401 -4.68 14.54 -12.17
C ARG A 401 -5.49 15.68 -12.78
N ALA A 402 -5.08 16.91 -12.55
CA ALA A 402 -5.71 18.10 -13.10
C ALA A 402 -5.48 18.23 -14.62
N GLY A 403 -4.28 17.91 -15.12
CA GLY A 403 -3.97 18.02 -16.53
C GLY A 403 -2.58 17.48 -16.89
N PRO A 404 -2.43 16.20 -17.31
CA PRO A 404 -1.12 15.59 -17.59
C PRO A 404 -0.32 16.36 -18.64
N LYS A 405 -0.99 16.92 -19.67
CA LYS A 405 -0.32 17.70 -20.72
C LYS A 405 0.15 19.07 -20.26
N VAL A 406 -0.55 19.68 -19.31
CA VAL A 406 -0.12 20.94 -18.69
C VAL A 406 1.15 20.69 -17.89
N LEU A 407 1.13 19.68 -17.04
CA LEU A 407 2.30 19.30 -16.24
C LEU A 407 3.52 18.95 -17.11
N GLU A 408 3.33 18.21 -18.22
CA GLU A 408 4.41 17.91 -19.16
C GLU A 408 5.09 19.19 -19.70
N ARG A 409 4.29 20.24 -20.05
CA ARG A 409 4.82 21.53 -20.50
C ARG A 409 5.61 22.24 -19.41
N GLU A 410 5.09 22.28 -18.20
CA GLU A 410 5.74 22.90 -17.07
C GLU A 410 7.08 22.20 -16.74
N MET A 411 7.14 20.87 -16.84
CA MET A 411 8.39 20.12 -16.62
C MET A 411 9.43 20.38 -17.71
N ILE A 412 9.02 20.65 -18.95
CA ILE A 412 9.92 21.06 -20.03
C ILE A 412 10.52 22.44 -19.71
N ASP A 413 9.71 23.39 -19.32
CA ASP A 413 10.13 24.76 -19.00
C ASP A 413 11.06 24.77 -17.78
N ALA A 414 10.76 23.98 -16.74
CA ALA A 414 11.59 23.83 -15.54
C ALA A 414 12.94 23.15 -15.83
N GLY A 415 13.00 22.22 -16.79
CA GLY A 415 14.22 21.52 -17.20
C GLY A 415 15.06 22.26 -18.24
N GLY A 416 14.49 23.30 -18.85
CA GLY A 416 15.12 24.11 -19.89
C GLY A 416 15.82 25.38 -19.37
N ALA A 417 15.81 25.64 -18.08
CA ALA A 417 16.62 26.71 -17.50
C ALA A 417 18.10 26.29 -17.45
N PRO A 418 19.06 27.06 -18.04
CA PRO A 418 20.45 26.71 -18.04
C PRO A 418 21.09 26.74 -16.65
#